data_80b6a9599c39757c14f693098d75ae93
#
_entry.id   80b6a9599c39757c14f693098d75ae93
#
_cell.length_a   1.000
_cell.length_b   1.000
_cell.length_c   1.000
_cell.angle_alpha   90.00
_cell.angle_beta   90.00
_cell.angle_gamma   90.00
#
_symmetry.space_group_name_H-M   'P 1'
#
loop_
_entity.id
_entity.type
_entity.pdbx_description
1 polymer ?
#
loop_
_entity_poly.entity_id
_entity_poly.type
_entity_poly.pdbx_seq_one_letter_code
_entity_poly.pdbx_strand_id
1 'polypeptide(L)'
;MLDMGGLSCPQTGRQVGCRSSRKDRTLAATRTASKNTSAISPQSGRISFAKIHEPLEVPNLLDLQVESFNWLVGNEIWQSRVDAALAEGRTDINTKSGLEEIFEEISPIEDYSQTMSLSFRDHRFEDPKHSVDECKDRDTTYAAPLFVTAEFMNNETEEIKSQTVFIGDFPLMTSKGTFIINGTERVVVSQLVRSPGVYFEKTA
;
A
#
# COMPACT_ATOMS: atom_id res chain seq x y z
N MET A 1 22.43 54.26 7.72
CA MET A 1 21.17 55.00 7.65
C MET A 1 20.10 53.97 7.91
N LEU A 2 19.77 53.78 9.21
CA LEU A 2 18.64 54.38 9.90
C LEU A 2 17.31 53.91 9.31
N ASP A 3 16.35 53.30 9.98
CA ASP A 3 15.85 53.43 11.36
C ASP A 3 14.83 52.30 11.59
N MET A 4 14.82 51.57 12.62
CA MET A 4 14.16 51.68 13.91
C MET A 4 12.68 52.08 13.89
N GLY A 5 11.90 51.29 14.59
CA GLY A 5 10.67 51.66 15.23
C GLY A 5 9.54 50.67 15.02
N GLY A 6 9.00 50.03 15.97
CA GLY A 6 8.87 50.18 17.39
C GLY A 6 7.49 49.76 17.82
N LEU A 7 7.42 48.82 18.72
CA LEU A 7 6.54 48.71 19.89
C LEU A 7 5.12 49.29 19.85
N SER A 8 4.12 48.48 20.18
CA SER A 8 3.37 48.73 21.43
C SER A 8 2.17 47.80 21.60
N CYS A 9 2.18 47.07 22.69
CA CYS A 9 0.97 46.64 23.41
C CYS A 9 0.48 47.78 24.28
N PRO A 10 -0.80 47.92 24.64
CA PRO A 10 -1.21 47.63 26.00
C PRO A 10 -2.59 46.96 26.09
N GLN A 11 -2.76 46.03 26.96
CA GLN A 11 -3.27 45.95 28.32
C GLN A 11 -4.52 46.79 28.68
N THR A 12 -5.39 46.05 29.35
CA THR A 12 -6.24 46.37 30.50
C THR A 12 -7.72 46.67 30.27
N GLY A 13 -8.50 45.99 31.18
CA GLY A 13 -9.87 46.35 31.51
C GLY A 13 -10.64 45.13 32.03
N ARG A 14 -10.39 44.71 33.20
CA ARG A 14 -11.24 44.50 34.42
C ARG A 14 -12.69 44.99 34.29
N GLN A 15 -13.63 44.21 34.65
CA GLN A 15 -14.31 43.84 35.90
C GLN A 15 -15.82 43.68 35.66
N VAL A 16 -16.36 42.83 36.34
CA VAL A 16 -17.20 42.67 37.54
C VAL A 16 -18.58 42.10 37.23
N GLY A 17 -18.85 40.98 37.63
CA GLY A 17 -19.70 40.36 38.56
C GLY A 17 -21.21 40.67 38.50
N CYS A 18 -22.02 39.63 38.39
CA CYS A 18 -23.25 39.57 39.18
C CYS A 18 -23.67 38.10 39.37
N ARG A 19 -23.80 37.78 40.63
CA ARG A 19 -24.45 36.55 41.12
C ARG A 19 -25.95 36.65 40.84
N SER A 20 -26.52 35.53 40.39
CA SER A 20 -27.88 35.19 40.80
C SER A 20 -28.06 33.68 40.80
N SER A 21 -28.26 33.21 41.96
CA SER A 21 -28.74 31.93 42.37
C SER A 21 -30.14 31.67 41.79
N ARG A 22 -30.31 30.50 41.16
CA ARG A 22 -31.54 29.72 41.33
C ARG A 22 -31.29 28.25 41.07
N LYS A 23 -31.54 27.49 42.08
CA LYS A 23 -31.64 26.04 42.12
C LYS A 23 -32.86 25.67 41.27
N ASP A 24 -32.64 24.83 40.23
CA ASP A 24 -33.67 23.93 39.78
C ASP A 24 -33.04 22.58 39.59
N ARG A 25 -33.41 21.71 40.50
CA ARG A 25 -33.16 20.26 40.46
C ARG A 25 -34.08 19.71 39.39
N THR A 26 -33.51 19.38 38.25
CA THR A 26 -34.14 18.42 37.33
C THR A 26 -33.31 17.15 37.36
N LEU A 27 -33.88 16.12 37.91
CA LEU A 27 -33.39 14.77 37.91
C LEU A 27 -33.30 14.27 36.47
N ALA A 28 -32.14 14.39 35.88
CA ALA A 28 -31.82 13.65 34.66
C ALA A 28 -31.59 12.22 35.06
N ALA A 29 -32.58 11.38 34.80
CA ALA A 29 -32.44 9.94 34.86
C ALA A 29 -31.33 9.52 33.91
N THR A 30 -30.23 9.16 34.48
CA THR A 30 -29.14 8.47 33.79
C THR A 30 -29.67 7.10 33.35
N ARG A 31 -30.18 7.05 32.15
CA ARG A 31 -30.35 5.76 31.45
C ARG A 31 -28.97 5.20 31.21
N THR A 32 -28.51 4.38 32.11
CA THR A 32 -27.43 3.44 31.86
C THR A 32 -27.88 2.56 30.69
N ALA A 33 -27.37 2.89 29.51
CA ALA A 33 -27.45 1.99 28.37
C ALA A 33 -26.70 0.71 28.78
N SER A 34 -27.47 -0.28 29.17
CA SER A 34 -27.00 -1.64 29.29
C SER A 34 -26.37 -2.04 27.96
N LYS A 35 -25.06 -2.07 27.93
CA LYS A 35 -24.32 -2.75 26.88
C LYS A 35 -24.64 -4.22 27.02
N ASN A 36 -25.70 -4.65 26.32
CA ASN A 36 -25.93 -6.05 26.07
C ASN A 36 -24.82 -6.52 25.10
N THR A 37 -23.65 -6.74 25.65
CA THR A 37 -22.67 -7.61 25.04
C THR A 37 -23.33 -8.99 25.08
N SER A 38 -24.01 -9.37 24.02
CA SER A 38 -24.51 -10.73 23.84
C SER A 38 -23.31 -11.65 23.86
N ALA A 39 -23.06 -12.23 25.04
CA ALA A 39 -22.02 -13.21 25.23
C ALA A 39 -22.26 -14.32 24.21
N ILE A 40 -21.32 -14.49 23.30
CA ILE A 40 -21.22 -15.63 22.42
C ILE A 40 -21.18 -16.85 23.33
N SER A 41 -22.26 -17.62 23.36
CA SER A 41 -22.30 -18.82 24.18
C SER A 41 -21.29 -19.83 23.60
N PRO A 42 -20.36 -20.34 24.42
CA PRO A 42 -19.29 -21.19 23.90
C PRO A 42 -19.76 -22.58 23.44
N GLN A 43 -21.07 -22.86 23.49
CA GLN A 43 -21.59 -24.21 23.28
C GLN A 43 -22.09 -24.52 21.86
N SER A 44 -22.22 -23.58 20.96
CA SER A 44 -22.78 -23.92 19.64
C SER A 44 -21.84 -23.86 18.46
N GLY A 45 -20.66 -23.28 18.59
CA GLY A 45 -19.71 -23.14 17.49
C GLY A 45 -20.27 -22.44 16.23
N ARG A 46 -21.57 -22.10 16.25
CA ARG A 46 -22.26 -21.41 15.17
C ARG A 46 -22.46 -19.95 15.51
N ILE A 47 -21.83 -19.08 14.72
CA ILE A 47 -22.11 -17.65 14.75
C ILE A 47 -23.43 -17.41 14.04
N SER A 48 -24.44 -16.89 14.77
CA SER A 48 -25.72 -16.52 14.18
C SER A 48 -25.67 -15.05 13.76
N PHE A 49 -25.59 -14.81 12.47
CA PHE A 49 -25.61 -13.45 11.89
C PHE A 49 -26.99 -12.78 12.00
N ALA A 50 -28.05 -13.53 12.29
CA ALA A 50 -29.42 -13.00 12.47
C ALA A 50 -29.56 -12.05 13.67
N LYS A 51 -28.60 -12.01 14.60
CA LYS A 51 -28.59 -11.14 15.79
C LYS A 51 -27.59 -9.99 15.71
N ILE A 52 -26.91 -9.81 14.59
CA ILE A 52 -26.00 -8.71 14.37
C ILE A 52 -26.85 -7.48 14.04
N HIS A 53 -26.86 -6.49 14.95
CA HIS A 53 -27.62 -5.25 14.78
C HIS A 53 -26.94 -4.28 13.80
N GLU A 54 -25.64 -4.40 13.63
CA GLU A 54 -24.86 -3.61 12.69
C GLU A 54 -24.46 -4.50 11.53
N PRO A 55 -24.82 -4.15 10.29
CA PRO A 55 -24.37 -4.90 9.12
C PRO A 55 -22.85 -4.74 9.02
N LEU A 56 -22.17 -5.85 8.76
CA LEU A 56 -20.74 -5.81 8.42
C LEU A 56 -20.58 -5.07 7.10
N GLU A 57 -19.64 -4.16 7.04
CA GLU A 57 -19.26 -3.50 5.79
C GLU A 57 -18.73 -4.54 4.81
N VAL A 58 -19.18 -4.43 3.57
CA VAL A 58 -18.71 -5.32 2.51
C VAL A 58 -17.27 -4.93 2.19
N PRO A 59 -16.28 -5.85 2.33
CA PRO A 59 -14.91 -5.55 1.96
C PRO A 59 -14.82 -5.27 0.46
N ASN A 60 -13.87 -4.43 0.08
CA ASN A 60 -13.59 -4.18 -1.33
C ASN A 60 -13.01 -5.46 -1.97
N LEU A 61 -13.75 -6.06 -2.88
CA LEU A 61 -13.38 -7.34 -3.51
C LEU A 61 -12.21 -7.22 -4.49
N LEU A 62 -11.85 -6.00 -4.88
CA LEU A 62 -10.75 -5.72 -5.81
C LEU A 62 -9.43 -5.46 -5.09
N ASP A 63 -9.44 -5.26 -3.77
CA ASP A 63 -8.25 -4.87 -3.02
C ASP A 63 -7.11 -5.87 -3.21
N LEU A 64 -7.41 -7.17 -3.23
CA LEU A 64 -6.39 -8.20 -3.39
C LEU A 64 -5.60 -8.04 -4.69
N GLN A 65 -6.28 -7.78 -5.80
CA GLN A 65 -5.62 -7.60 -7.10
C GLN A 65 -4.90 -6.25 -7.20
N VAL A 66 -5.57 -5.19 -6.79
CA VAL A 66 -5.03 -3.83 -6.87
C VAL A 66 -3.84 -3.64 -5.94
N GLU A 67 -3.93 -4.14 -4.70
CA GLU A 67 -2.84 -4.02 -3.72
C GLU A 67 -1.61 -4.83 -4.12
N SER A 68 -1.80 -6.06 -4.60
CA SER A 68 -0.69 -6.89 -5.07
C SER A 68 0.02 -6.29 -6.28
N PHE A 69 -0.72 -5.67 -7.19
CA PHE A 69 -0.13 -4.98 -8.33
C PHE A 69 0.61 -3.69 -7.92
N ASN A 70 0.02 -2.90 -7.02
CA ASN A 70 0.66 -1.70 -6.49
C ASN A 70 1.96 -2.02 -5.75
N TRP A 71 1.98 -3.11 -5.00
CA TRP A 71 3.20 -3.61 -4.37
C TRP A 71 4.23 -4.06 -5.41
N LEU A 72 3.82 -4.80 -6.44
CA LEU A 72 4.72 -5.29 -7.49
C LEU A 72 5.44 -4.13 -8.20
N VAL A 73 4.67 -3.10 -8.57
CA VAL A 73 5.18 -1.94 -9.33
C VAL A 73 5.87 -0.92 -8.42
N GLY A 74 5.54 -0.88 -7.12
CA GLY A 74 6.04 0.13 -6.20
C GLY A 74 5.41 1.50 -6.41
N ASN A 75 4.09 1.55 -6.70
CA ASN A 75 3.37 2.79 -6.93
C ASN A 75 3.37 3.71 -5.70
N GLU A 76 3.18 5.02 -5.93
CA GLU A 76 3.08 6.04 -4.88
C GLU A 76 2.03 5.69 -3.81
N ILE A 77 0.93 5.04 -4.20
CA ILE A 77 -0.12 4.59 -3.28
C ILE A 77 0.43 3.54 -2.31
N TRP A 78 1.22 2.60 -2.79
CA TRP A 78 1.86 1.60 -1.96
C TRP A 78 2.93 2.22 -1.08
N GLN A 79 3.79 3.09 -1.62
CA GLN A 79 4.82 3.80 -0.86
C GLN A 79 4.23 4.62 0.27
N SER A 80 3.17 5.37 0.03
CA SER A 80 2.49 6.14 1.08
C SER A 80 1.90 5.28 2.20
N ARG A 81 1.45 4.07 1.89
CA ARG A 81 1.00 3.10 2.91
C ARG A 81 2.16 2.55 3.74
N VAL A 82 3.29 2.25 3.09
CA VAL A 82 4.50 1.80 3.79
C VAL A 82 4.99 2.90 4.73
N ASP A 83 5.04 4.14 4.27
CA ASP A 83 5.46 5.29 5.09
C ASP A 83 4.50 5.52 6.27
N ALA A 84 3.20 5.42 6.05
CA ALA A 84 2.21 5.53 7.12
C ALA A 84 2.38 4.42 8.15
N ALA A 85 2.61 3.20 7.72
CA ALA A 85 2.78 2.07 8.59
C ALA A 85 4.11 2.08 9.37
N LEU A 86 5.17 2.61 8.75
CA LEU A 86 6.45 2.89 9.44
C LEU A 86 6.29 4.00 10.49
N ALA A 87 5.48 5.02 10.21
CA ALA A 87 5.16 6.08 11.15
C ALA A 87 4.36 5.55 12.37
N GLU A 88 3.55 4.50 12.18
CA GLU A 88 2.85 3.78 13.25
C GLU A 88 3.78 2.86 14.07
N GLY A 89 5.05 2.73 13.68
CA GLY A 89 6.04 1.90 14.37
C GLY A 89 5.93 0.39 14.05
N ARG A 90 5.30 0.03 12.95
CA ARG A 90 5.30 -1.35 12.47
C ARG A 90 6.63 -1.67 11.80
N THR A 91 7.30 -2.72 12.26
CA THR A 91 8.59 -3.19 11.72
C THR A 91 8.45 -4.41 10.80
N ASP A 92 7.25 -5.01 10.76
CA ASP A 92 7.00 -6.27 10.02
C ASP A 92 6.57 -6.03 8.55
N ILE A 93 6.85 -4.82 8.03
CA ILE A 93 6.37 -4.43 6.70
C ILE A 93 7.51 -4.54 5.71
N ASN A 94 7.19 -5.16 4.57
CA ASN A 94 8.10 -5.16 3.45
C ASN A 94 8.21 -3.75 2.87
N THR A 95 9.39 -3.18 2.91
CA THR A 95 9.68 -1.83 2.41
C THR A 95 10.08 -1.81 0.94
N LYS A 96 10.35 -2.99 0.37
CA LYS A 96 10.77 -3.14 -1.03
C LYS A 96 9.60 -3.50 -1.91
N SER A 97 9.58 -2.95 -3.11
CA SER A 97 8.60 -3.33 -4.13
C SER A 97 8.91 -4.74 -4.67
N GLY A 98 7.89 -5.39 -5.24
CA GLY A 98 8.08 -6.72 -5.79
C GLY A 98 9.09 -6.78 -6.94
N LEU A 99 9.19 -5.74 -7.75
CA LEU A 99 10.21 -5.64 -8.81
C LEU A 99 11.61 -5.46 -8.23
N GLU A 100 11.77 -4.66 -7.18
CA GLU A 100 13.05 -4.51 -6.49
C GLU A 100 13.54 -5.83 -5.89
N GLU A 101 12.66 -6.59 -5.26
CA GLU A 101 12.99 -7.91 -4.76
C GLU A 101 13.49 -8.85 -5.86
N ILE A 102 12.80 -8.88 -7.01
CA ILE A 102 13.19 -9.71 -8.16
C ILE A 102 14.54 -9.25 -8.71
N PHE A 103 14.77 -7.95 -8.84
CA PHE A 103 16.06 -7.46 -9.32
C PHE A 103 17.21 -7.76 -8.35
N GLU A 104 16.97 -7.70 -7.05
CA GLU A 104 17.96 -8.08 -6.05
C GLU A 104 18.24 -9.60 -6.04
N GLU A 105 17.22 -10.43 -6.25
CA GLU A 105 17.38 -11.89 -6.32
C GLU A 105 18.21 -12.30 -7.54
N ILE A 106 18.02 -11.62 -8.68
CA ILE A 106 18.78 -11.89 -9.91
C ILE A 106 20.18 -11.31 -9.85
N SER A 107 20.38 -10.19 -9.14
CA SER A 107 21.65 -9.47 -9.06
C SER A 107 22.49 -9.96 -7.87
N PRO A 108 23.81 -10.02 -8.01
CA PRO A 108 24.63 -9.80 -9.19
C PRO A 108 24.68 -11.02 -10.13
N ILE A 109 24.73 -10.77 -11.43
CA ILE A 109 25.03 -11.79 -12.43
C ILE A 109 26.55 -11.78 -12.64
N GLU A 110 27.22 -12.80 -12.17
CA GLU A 110 28.68 -12.92 -12.26
C GLU A 110 29.10 -13.82 -13.41
N ASP A 111 30.23 -13.47 -14.05
CA ASP A 111 30.88 -14.32 -15.02
C ASP A 111 31.54 -15.53 -14.33
N TYR A 112 31.78 -16.64 -15.08
CA TYR A 112 32.44 -17.84 -14.58
C TYR A 112 33.80 -17.55 -13.92
N SER A 113 34.54 -16.56 -14.45
CA SER A 113 35.83 -16.13 -13.91
C SER A 113 35.72 -15.12 -12.78
N GLN A 114 34.51 -14.68 -12.45
CA GLN A 114 34.22 -13.60 -11.45
C GLN A 114 34.97 -12.28 -11.72
N THR A 115 35.36 -12.07 -12.98
CA THR A 115 36.03 -10.85 -13.40
C THR A 115 35.04 -9.71 -13.68
N MET A 116 33.80 -10.06 -14.02
CA MET A 116 32.75 -9.12 -14.37
C MET A 116 31.46 -9.42 -13.59
N SER A 117 30.80 -8.37 -13.13
CA SER A 117 29.50 -8.48 -12.49
C SER A 117 28.50 -7.46 -13.06
N LEU A 118 27.27 -7.89 -13.24
CA LEU A 118 26.16 -7.06 -13.70
C LEU A 118 25.10 -7.03 -12.60
N SER A 119 24.73 -5.82 -12.18
CA SER A 119 23.67 -5.58 -11.21
C SER A 119 22.58 -4.71 -11.80
N PHE A 120 21.34 -4.95 -11.39
CA PHE A 120 20.21 -4.12 -11.77
C PHE A 120 19.78 -3.29 -10.56
N ARG A 121 19.59 -1.98 -10.79
CA ARG A 121 19.10 -1.04 -9.78
C ARG A 121 18.09 -0.11 -10.40
N ASP A 122 17.28 0.53 -9.56
CA ASP A 122 16.38 1.62 -9.92
C ASP A 122 15.55 1.33 -11.17
N HIS A 123 14.37 0.83 -10.98
CA HIS A 123 13.42 0.66 -12.05
C HIS A 123 12.54 1.92 -12.21
N ARG A 124 12.18 2.23 -13.45
CA ARG A 124 11.33 3.38 -13.79
C ARG A 124 10.35 3.00 -14.88
N PHE A 125 9.10 3.36 -14.68
CA PHE A 125 8.07 3.30 -15.69
C PHE A 125 7.94 4.67 -16.38
N GLU A 126 7.78 4.67 -17.68
CA GLU A 126 7.34 5.84 -18.42
C GLU A 126 5.82 5.83 -18.62
N ASP A 127 5.29 6.96 -19.07
CA ASP A 127 3.86 7.07 -19.33
C ASP A 127 3.41 6.13 -20.45
N PRO A 128 2.22 5.53 -20.33
CA PRO A 128 1.67 4.66 -21.36
C PRO A 128 1.42 5.44 -22.64
N LYS A 129 1.73 4.85 -23.80
CA LYS A 129 1.61 5.47 -25.13
C LYS A 129 0.16 5.75 -25.53
N HIS A 130 -0.78 4.95 -25.07
CA HIS A 130 -2.19 5.01 -25.42
C HIS A 130 -3.05 4.99 -24.18
N SER A 131 -4.20 5.65 -24.25
CA SER A 131 -5.22 5.56 -23.20
C SER A 131 -5.92 4.20 -23.21
N VAL A 132 -6.62 3.90 -22.10
CA VAL A 132 -7.36 2.64 -21.93
C VAL A 132 -8.37 2.41 -23.06
N ASP A 133 -9.11 3.46 -23.43
CA ASP A 133 -10.14 3.37 -24.47
C ASP A 133 -9.53 3.21 -25.87
N GLU A 134 -8.45 3.94 -26.16
CA GLU A 134 -7.72 3.76 -27.43
C GLU A 134 -7.12 2.36 -27.58
N CYS A 135 -6.65 1.76 -26.47
CA CYS A 135 -6.13 0.38 -26.51
C CYS A 135 -7.22 -0.63 -26.86
N LYS A 136 -8.46 -0.40 -26.41
CA LYS A 136 -9.61 -1.25 -26.76
C LYS A 136 -10.02 -1.09 -28.22
N ASP A 137 -10.01 0.14 -28.72
CA ASP A 137 -10.43 0.45 -30.10
C ASP A 137 -9.40 -0.01 -31.14
N ARG A 138 -8.11 -0.02 -30.76
CA ARG A 138 -7.00 -0.38 -31.66
C ARG A 138 -6.49 -1.81 -31.47
N ASP A 139 -7.15 -2.60 -30.64
CA ASP A 139 -6.70 -3.96 -30.31
C ASP A 139 -5.24 -4.03 -29.82
N THR A 140 -4.81 -3.01 -29.05
CA THR A 140 -3.46 -2.95 -28.50
C THR A 140 -3.44 -3.27 -27.01
N THR A 141 -2.25 -3.50 -26.47
CA THR A 141 -2.05 -3.77 -25.04
C THR A 141 -1.80 -2.46 -24.29
N TYR A 142 -2.50 -2.27 -23.17
CA TYR A 142 -2.25 -1.16 -22.27
C TYR A 142 -1.00 -1.44 -21.45
N ALA A 143 0.12 -0.85 -21.84
CA ALA A 143 1.42 -1.10 -21.26
C ALA A 143 2.24 0.18 -21.14
N ALA A 144 3.16 0.20 -20.19
CA ALA A 144 4.17 1.24 -20.02
C ALA A 144 5.57 0.67 -20.27
N PRO A 145 6.47 1.44 -20.88
CA PRO A 145 7.86 1.05 -21.03
C PRO A 145 8.55 0.98 -19.68
N LEU A 146 9.24 -0.12 -19.42
CA LEU A 146 10.05 -0.34 -18.22
C LEU A 146 11.52 -0.12 -18.53
N PHE A 147 12.13 0.80 -17.81
CA PHE A 147 13.57 1.08 -17.82
C PHE A 147 14.20 0.69 -16.51
N VAL A 148 15.39 0.15 -16.57
CA VAL A 148 16.18 -0.24 -15.40
C VAL A 148 17.61 0.24 -15.58
N THR A 149 18.22 0.67 -14.49
CA THR A 149 19.64 1.04 -14.48
C THR A 149 20.47 -0.21 -14.28
N ALA A 150 21.24 -0.57 -15.31
CA ALA A 150 22.19 -1.65 -15.28
C ALA A 150 23.58 -1.12 -14.89
N GLU A 151 24.16 -1.66 -13.83
CA GLU A 151 25.53 -1.37 -13.39
C GLU A 151 26.42 -2.54 -13.75
N PHE A 152 27.38 -2.28 -14.58
CA PHE A 152 28.41 -3.22 -14.96
C PHE A 152 29.70 -2.89 -14.20
N MET A 153 30.22 -3.83 -13.45
CA MET A 153 31.45 -3.72 -12.70
C MET A 153 32.48 -4.70 -13.24
N ASN A 154 33.67 -4.19 -13.56
CA ASN A 154 34.83 -4.99 -13.88
C ASN A 154 35.72 -5.07 -12.64
N ASN A 155 35.85 -6.26 -12.06
CA ASN A 155 36.60 -6.52 -10.84
C ASN A 155 38.12 -6.41 -11.03
N GLU A 156 38.64 -6.53 -12.26
CA GLU A 156 40.07 -6.41 -12.54
C GLU A 156 40.53 -4.94 -12.66
N THR A 157 39.68 -4.10 -13.27
CA THR A 157 40.00 -2.68 -13.50
C THR A 157 39.34 -1.75 -12.50
N GLU A 158 38.44 -2.27 -11.64
CA GLU A 158 37.60 -1.50 -10.71
C GLU A 158 36.75 -0.42 -11.41
N GLU A 159 36.48 -0.61 -12.71
CA GLU A 159 35.61 0.28 -13.47
C GLU A 159 34.15 -0.06 -13.25
N ILE A 160 33.34 0.93 -12.90
CA ILE A 160 31.88 0.82 -12.81
C ILE A 160 31.28 1.65 -13.95
N LYS A 161 30.44 1.00 -14.76
CA LYS A 161 29.67 1.66 -15.83
C LYS A 161 28.18 1.46 -15.55
N SER A 162 27.45 2.55 -15.42
CA SER A 162 26.00 2.53 -15.26
C SER A 162 25.32 3.05 -16.52
N GLN A 163 24.28 2.35 -16.96
CA GLN A 163 23.48 2.74 -18.11
C GLN A 163 22.02 2.35 -17.88
N THR A 164 21.12 3.26 -18.25
CA THR A 164 19.68 2.95 -18.27
C THR A 164 19.35 2.12 -19.50
N VAL A 165 18.75 0.98 -19.29
CA VAL A 165 18.39 0.01 -20.34
C VAL A 165 16.88 -0.18 -20.37
N PHE A 166 16.32 -0.19 -21.58
CA PHE A 166 14.93 -0.56 -21.82
C PHE A 166 14.80 -2.08 -21.73
N ILE A 167 13.96 -2.56 -20.82
CA ILE A 167 13.68 -3.99 -20.63
C ILE A 167 12.55 -4.45 -21.54
N GLY A 168 11.46 -3.67 -21.59
CA GLY A 168 10.28 -4.03 -22.39
C GLY A 168 9.06 -3.23 -21.98
N ASP A 169 7.96 -3.49 -22.68
CA ASP A 169 6.67 -2.91 -22.33
C ASP A 169 5.98 -3.79 -21.27
N PHE A 170 5.69 -3.19 -20.12
CA PHE A 170 5.06 -3.87 -18.99
C PHE A 170 3.57 -3.56 -18.95
N PRO A 171 2.67 -4.56 -18.90
CA PRO A 171 1.23 -4.32 -18.89
C PRO A 171 0.81 -3.65 -17.58
N LEU A 172 0.02 -2.58 -17.71
CA LEU A 172 -0.52 -1.83 -16.58
C LEU A 172 -1.93 -2.30 -16.23
N MET A 173 -2.24 -2.24 -14.95
CA MET A 173 -3.58 -2.50 -14.44
C MET A 173 -4.44 -1.24 -14.54
N THR A 174 -5.69 -1.40 -14.95
CA THR A 174 -6.68 -0.33 -14.94
C THR A 174 -7.22 -0.07 -13.54
N SER A 175 -7.91 1.04 -13.34
CA SER A 175 -8.58 1.36 -12.06
C SER A 175 -9.63 0.32 -11.63
N LYS A 176 -10.09 -0.52 -12.56
CA LYS A 176 -11.04 -1.62 -12.30
C LYS A 176 -10.37 -2.94 -11.91
N GLY A 177 -9.04 -2.97 -11.79
CA GLY A 177 -8.30 -4.19 -11.48
C GLY A 177 -8.16 -5.14 -12.69
N THR A 178 -8.32 -4.66 -13.90
CA THR A 178 -8.24 -5.43 -15.15
C THR A 178 -7.01 -5.07 -15.95
N PHE A 179 -6.57 -5.98 -16.81
CA PHE A 179 -5.51 -5.75 -17.80
C PHE A 179 -6.13 -5.73 -19.20
N ILE A 180 -5.64 -4.84 -20.06
CA ILE A 180 -6.04 -4.82 -21.46
C ILE A 180 -4.90 -5.38 -22.29
N ILE A 181 -5.16 -6.54 -22.89
CA ILE A 181 -4.20 -7.25 -23.72
C ILE A 181 -4.83 -7.51 -25.08
N ASN A 182 -4.23 -6.94 -26.14
CA ASN A 182 -4.76 -7.00 -27.50
C ASN A 182 -6.24 -6.56 -27.56
N GLY A 183 -6.56 -5.42 -26.93
CA GLY A 183 -7.91 -4.88 -26.91
C GLY A 183 -8.90 -5.61 -25.96
N THR A 184 -8.53 -6.80 -25.49
CA THR A 184 -9.40 -7.62 -24.63
C THR A 184 -9.11 -7.36 -23.17
N GLU A 185 -10.16 -7.11 -22.40
CA GLU A 185 -10.10 -6.92 -20.97
C GLU A 185 -9.96 -8.28 -20.25
N ARG A 186 -8.92 -8.45 -19.45
CA ARG A 186 -8.59 -9.69 -18.74
C ARG A 186 -8.37 -9.43 -17.27
N VAL A 187 -8.70 -10.40 -16.43
CA VAL A 187 -8.52 -10.35 -14.98
C VAL A 187 -7.68 -11.53 -14.52
N VAL A 188 -6.75 -11.26 -13.59
CA VAL A 188 -6.02 -12.32 -12.89
C VAL A 188 -6.92 -12.86 -11.79
N VAL A 189 -7.29 -14.13 -11.88
CA VAL A 189 -8.15 -14.80 -10.90
C VAL A 189 -7.31 -15.32 -9.76
N SER A 190 -7.65 -14.91 -8.53
CA SER A 190 -6.99 -15.42 -7.33
C SER A 190 -7.37 -16.88 -7.10
N GLN A 191 -6.39 -17.72 -6.81
CA GLN A 191 -6.58 -19.12 -6.51
C GLN A 191 -6.35 -19.38 -5.02
N LEU A 192 -7.33 -20.01 -4.37
CA LEU A 192 -7.18 -20.47 -3.01
C LEU A 192 -6.53 -21.86 -3.03
N VAL A 193 -5.32 -21.95 -2.52
CA VAL A 193 -4.57 -23.19 -2.41
C VAL A 193 -4.28 -23.52 -0.95
N ARG A 194 -4.22 -24.80 -0.63
CA ARG A 194 -3.78 -25.26 0.68
C ARG A 194 -2.31 -24.88 0.88
N SER A 195 -1.99 -24.28 2.03
CA SER A 195 -0.60 -23.99 2.37
C SER A 195 0.23 -25.27 2.45
N PRO A 196 1.51 -25.24 2.01
CA PRO A 196 2.42 -26.36 2.18
C PRO A 196 2.54 -26.70 3.67
N GLY A 197 2.44 -27.97 3.99
CA GLY A 197 2.52 -28.44 5.37
C GLY A 197 2.87 -29.91 5.44
N VAL A 198 3.32 -30.34 6.61
CA VAL A 198 3.65 -31.74 6.90
C VAL A 198 2.62 -32.29 7.88
N TYR A 199 2.07 -33.44 7.59
CA TYR A 199 1.14 -34.15 8.44
C TYR A 199 1.86 -35.39 8.97
N PHE A 200 1.79 -35.56 10.29
CA PHE A 200 2.34 -36.74 10.95
C PHE A 200 1.20 -37.61 11.42
N GLU A 201 1.24 -38.87 11.06
CA GLU A 201 0.33 -39.90 11.53
C GLU A 201 1.08 -40.94 12.34
N LYS A 202 0.56 -41.29 13.53
CA LYS A 202 1.14 -42.33 14.37
C LYS A 202 0.63 -43.68 13.86
N THR A 203 1.52 -44.47 13.29
CA THR A 203 1.26 -45.87 13.01
C THR A 203 1.34 -46.69 14.28
N ALA A 204 0.35 -47.55 14.51
CA ALA A 204 0.31 -48.43 15.68
C ALA A 204 1.29 -49.58 15.55
#